data_e55f79bbf08cf1d043a86d8b6347a1c5
#
_entry.id   e55f79bbf08cf1d043a86d8b6347a1c5
#
_cell.length_a   1.000
_cell.length_b   1.000
_cell.length_c   1.000
_cell.angle_alpha   90.00
_cell.angle_beta   90.00
_cell.angle_gamma   90.00
#
_symmetry.space_group_name_H-M   'P 1'
#
loop_
_entity.id
_entity.type
_entity.pdbx_description
1 polymer ?
#
loop_
_entity_poly.entity_id
_entity_poly.type
_entity_poly.pdbx_seq_one_letter_code
_entity_poly.pdbx_strand_id
1 'polypeptide(L)'
;MGCEHALAAGGQAAPQQFEENNLSEVKHVIAVLSGKGGVGKSLVTGALAVELSRAGYKVGILDADITGPSIPKMLGMSGRRAHGIGNLLLPEISTHGIKVMSSNLLLKNETDPVLWRGPVIAGAIRQFWSETSWGPLDYLLVDMPPGTADVALTVFQSLPVDGIVIVTSPQDLVSMIVAKAVNMAEKMNIPVLGIVENMAYVECPDCGKKIEVFGPSKLDAVAEQYNLPILGRMPIKPELAAACDDGAIETELPGGLLPEALASVEALPEHEAPEPDAGA
;
A
#
# COMPACT_ATOMS: atom_id res chain seq x y z
N MET A 1 -52.69 16.49 -9.16
CA MET A 1 -52.27 15.07 -9.18
C MET A 1 -50.76 15.05 -9.15
N GLY A 2 -50.20 14.92 -7.96
CA GLY A 2 -48.76 14.91 -7.73
C GLY A 2 -48.28 13.44 -7.81
N CYS A 3 -47.25 13.19 -8.58
CA CYS A 3 -46.49 11.92 -8.53
C CYS A 3 -45.29 12.14 -7.62
N GLU A 4 -45.40 11.72 -6.36
CA GLU A 4 -44.26 11.52 -5.48
C GLU A 4 -43.54 10.23 -5.92
N HIS A 5 -42.37 10.37 -6.53
CA HIS A 5 -41.43 9.27 -6.67
C HIS A 5 -40.63 9.13 -5.38
N ALA A 6 -41.08 8.20 -4.53
CA ALA A 6 -40.30 7.70 -3.42
C ALA A 6 -39.07 6.95 -3.99
N LEU A 7 -37.89 7.57 -3.89
CA LEU A 7 -36.61 6.88 -4.08
C LEU A 7 -36.43 5.94 -2.89
N ALA A 8 -36.67 4.66 -3.10
CA ALA A 8 -36.32 3.62 -2.15
C ALA A 8 -34.80 3.64 -1.96
N ALA A 9 -34.37 4.00 -0.76
CA ALA A 9 -33.00 3.81 -0.32
C ALA A 9 -32.72 2.29 -0.27
N GLY A 10 -32.16 1.76 -1.34
CA GLY A 10 -31.62 0.42 -1.36
C GLY A 10 -30.44 0.36 -0.40
N GLY A 11 -30.63 -0.29 0.75
CA GLY A 11 -29.54 -0.60 1.65
C GLY A 11 -28.50 -1.43 0.87
N GLN A 12 -27.36 -0.83 0.57
CA GLN A 12 -26.22 -1.57 0.06
C GLN A 12 -25.80 -2.53 1.16
N ALA A 13 -25.87 -3.83 0.91
CA ALA A 13 -25.27 -4.82 1.78
C ALA A 13 -23.80 -4.47 1.98
N ALA A 14 -23.29 -4.60 3.21
CA ALA A 14 -21.88 -4.41 3.49
C ALA A 14 -21.06 -5.24 2.49
N PRO A 15 -19.97 -4.69 1.94
CA PRO A 15 -19.14 -5.42 1.00
C PRO A 15 -18.66 -6.71 1.66
N GLN A 16 -18.79 -7.81 0.97
CA GLN A 16 -18.37 -9.12 1.45
C GLN A 16 -16.84 -9.18 1.33
N GLN A 17 -16.13 -9.00 2.45
CA GLN A 17 -14.68 -9.19 2.50
C GLN A 17 -14.39 -10.67 2.19
N PHE A 18 -13.28 -10.90 1.49
CA PHE A 18 -12.83 -12.24 1.18
C PHE A 18 -12.00 -12.76 2.34
N GLU A 19 -12.31 -13.98 2.77
CA GLU A 19 -11.50 -14.66 3.77
C GLU A 19 -10.14 -15.02 3.18
N GLU A 20 -9.11 -14.95 4.01
CA GLU A 20 -7.82 -15.55 3.70
C GLU A 20 -7.92 -17.07 3.70
N ASN A 21 -6.99 -17.75 3.05
CA ASN A 21 -6.96 -19.21 3.09
C ASN A 21 -6.43 -19.69 4.46
N ASN A 22 -6.71 -20.94 4.78
CA ASN A 22 -6.35 -21.57 6.05
C ASN A 22 -4.83 -21.77 6.30
N LEU A 23 -3.98 -21.39 5.34
CA LEU A 23 -2.52 -21.38 5.46
C LEU A 23 -1.96 -19.96 5.66
N SER A 24 -2.82 -18.97 5.79
CA SER A 24 -2.47 -17.57 6.01
C SER A 24 -2.99 -17.14 7.37
N GLU A 25 -2.23 -16.24 8.03
CA GLU A 25 -2.60 -15.58 9.27
C GLU A 25 -1.99 -14.19 9.21
N VAL A 26 -2.76 -13.21 8.73
CA VAL A 26 -2.32 -11.83 8.57
C VAL A 26 -2.92 -10.97 9.67
N LYS A 27 -2.09 -10.41 10.56
CA LYS A 27 -2.58 -9.60 11.69
C LYS A 27 -3.07 -8.23 11.25
N HIS A 28 -2.31 -7.55 10.38
CA HIS A 28 -2.65 -6.20 9.92
C HIS A 28 -2.47 -6.04 8.42
N VAL A 29 -3.43 -5.39 7.78
CA VAL A 29 -3.41 -5.05 6.36
C VAL A 29 -3.39 -3.54 6.20
N ILE A 30 -2.31 -2.99 5.65
CA ILE A 30 -2.10 -1.54 5.48
C ILE A 30 -2.09 -1.19 3.99
N ALA A 31 -3.02 -0.35 3.56
CA ALA A 31 -3.03 0.14 2.19
C ALA A 31 -2.17 1.40 2.04
N VAL A 32 -1.28 1.40 1.06
CA VAL A 32 -0.49 2.58 0.67
C VAL A 32 -1.08 3.16 -0.61
N LEU A 33 -1.62 4.36 -0.52
CA LEU A 33 -2.44 5.00 -1.54
C LEU A 33 -1.79 6.30 -2.04
N SER A 34 -1.95 6.60 -3.32
CA SER A 34 -1.59 7.90 -3.88
C SER A 34 -2.66 8.41 -4.84
N GLY A 35 -2.82 9.72 -4.92
CA GLY A 35 -3.82 10.33 -5.81
C GLY A 35 -3.42 10.36 -7.28
N LYS A 36 -2.14 10.20 -7.61
CA LYS A 36 -1.62 10.08 -8.97
C LYS A 36 -0.39 9.19 -9.04
N GLY A 37 -0.03 8.75 -10.24
CA GLY A 37 1.21 8.03 -10.51
C GLY A 37 2.45 8.91 -10.38
N GLY A 38 3.60 8.30 -10.10
CA GLY A 38 4.90 8.96 -10.09
C GLY A 38 5.26 9.74 -8.82
N VAL A 39 4.46 9.65 -7.74
CA VAL A 39 4.80 10.28 -6.44
C VAL A 39 5.72 9.41 -5.57
N GLY A 40 6.07 8.21 -6.03
CA GLY A 40 6.92 7.28 -5.29
C GLY A 40 6.18 6.45 -4.24
N LYS A 41 4.89 6.17 -4.46
CA LYS A 41 4.08 5.31 -3.61
C LYS A 41 4.77 3.98 -3.31
N SER A 42 5.20 3.26 -4.33
CA SER A 42 5.86 1.96 -4.19
C SER A 42 7.21 2.05 -3.46
N LEU A 43 7.95 3.17 -3.59
CA LEU A 43 9.14 3.43 -2.77
C LEU A 43 8.77 3.56 -1.29
N VAL A 44 7.70 4.28 -0.97
CA VAL A 44 7.21 4.41 0.43
C VAL A 44 6.75 3.05 0.95
N THR A 45 6.02 2.27 0.14
CA THR A 45 5.59 0.90 0.50
C THR A 45 6.80 0.01 0.79
N GLY A 46 7.79 -0.01 -0.11
CA GLY A 46 9.03 -0.79 0.07
C GLY A 46 9.85 -0.32 1.27
N ALA A 47 9.98 1.00 1.46
CA ALA A 47 10.70 1.57 2.61
C ALA A 47 10.05 1.18 3.94
N LEU A 48 8.72 1.30 4.04
CA LEU A 48 7.99 0.91 5.24
C LEU A 48 8.09 -0.60 5.50
N ALA A 49 8.03 -1.44 4.45
CA ALA A 49 8.22 -2.87 4.57
C ALA A 49 9.63 -3.22 5.11
N VAL A 50 10.67 -2.55 4.61
CA VAL A 50 12.05 -2.74 5.07
C VAL A 50 12.22 -2.29 6.51
N GLU A 51 11.67 -1.15 6.92
CA GLU A 51 11.73 -0.67 8.31
C GLU A 51 11.01 -1.64 9.27
N LEU A 52 9.82 -2.13 8.92
CA LEU A 52 9.08 -3.14 9.68
C LEU A 52 9.88 -4.46 9.78
N SER A 53 10.46 -4.92 8.67
CA SER A 53 11.29 -6.13 8.67
C SER A 53 12.53 -5.99 9.53
N ARG A 54 13.19 -4.81 9.52
CA ARG A 54 14.34 -4.49 10.39
C ARG A 54 13.95 -4.41 11.88
N ALA A 55 12.71 -4.01 12.16
CA ALA A 55 12.16 -4.04 13.51
C ALA A 55 11.83 -5.46 14.01
N GLY A 56 11.95 -6.48 13.15
CA GLY A 56 11.76 -7.89 13.49
C GLY A 56 10.39 -8.45 13.16
N TYR A 57 9.53 -7.71 12.51
CA TYR A 57 8.21 -8.16 12.09
C TYR A 57 8.26 -9.03 10.83
N LYS A 58 7.30 -9.95 10.71
CA LYS A 58 7.05 -10.72 9.49
C LYS A 58 6.19 -9.89 8.54
N VAL A 59 6.76 -9.52 7.39
CA VAL A 59 6.16 -8.57 6.47
C VAL A 59 5.86 -9.22 5.13
N GLY A 60 4.69 -8.89 4.57
CA GLY A 60 4.32 -9.17 3.20
C GLY A 60 4.02 -7.90 2.41
N ILE A 61 4.17 -7.94 1.09
CA ILE A 61 3.71 -6.90 0.17
C ILE A 61 2.84 -7.54 -0.91
N LEU A 62 1.60 -7.05 -1.02
CA LEU A 62 0.72 -7.33 -2.13
C LEU A 62 0.80 -6.14 -3.09
N ASP A 63 1.43 -6.34 -4.24
CA ASP A 63 1.53 -5.33 -5.29
C ASP A 63 0.26 -5.34 -6.13
N ALA A 64 -0.64 -4.42 -5.82
CA ALA A 64 -1.92 -4.23 -6.49
C ALA A 64 -1.83 -3.25 -7.69
N ASP A 65 -0.68 -2.63 -7.95
CA ASP A 65 -0.43 -1.83 -9.15
C ASP A 65 -0.09 -2.73 -10.35
N ILE A 66 -1.08 -3.47 -10.80
CA ILE A 66 -0.95 -4.50 -11.85
C ILE A 66 -0.44 -3.92 -13.17
N THR A 67 -0.68 -2.63 -13.43
CA THR A 67 -0.30 -1.97 -14.67
C THR A 67 1.14 -1.48 -14.70
N GLY A 68 1.73 -1.24 -13.55
CA GLY A 68 3.11 -0.77 -13.40
C GLY A 68 3.79 -1.36 -12.17
N PRO A 69 3.78 -2.69 -12.01
CA PRO A 69 4.30 -3.33 -10.81
C PRO A 69 5.79 -3.09 -10.68
N SER A 70 6.21 -2.56 -9.53
CA SER A 70 7.60 -2.16 -9.28
C SER A 70 8.22 -2.83 -8.04
N ILE A 71 7.42 -3.39 -7.17
CA ILE A 71 7.87 -4.00 -5.92
C ILE A 71 8.88 -5.14 -6.13
N PRO A 72 8.66 -6.12 -7.05
CA PRO A 72 9.63 -7.19 -7.25
C PRO A 72 11.00 -6.67 -7.69
N LYS A 73 11.04 -5.66 -8.57
CA LYS A 73 12.29 -5.07 -9.02
C LYS A 73 13.06 -4.43 -7.86
N MET A 74 12.41 -3.61 -7.05
CA MET A 74 13.04 -2.92 -5.91
C MET A 74 13.64 -3.88 -4.88
N LEU A 75 13.04 -5.05 -4.71
CA LEU A 75 13.48 -6.09 -3.77
C LEU A 75 14.40 -7.14 -4.40
N GLY A 76 14.99 -6.86 -5.59
CA GLY A 76 15.94 -7.75 -6.25
C GLY A 76 15.35 -9.07 -6.73
N MET A 77 14.06 -9.10 -7.06
CA MET A 77 13.35 -10.29 -7.51
C MET A 77 13.14 -10.34 -9.02
N SER A 78 13.79 -9.47 -9.79
CA SER A 78 13.72 -9.52 -11.26
C SER A 78 14.08 -10.89 -11.80
N GLY A 79 13.29 -11.40 -12.74
CA GLY A 79 13.43 -12.74 -13.30
C GLY A 79 12.91 -13.89 -12.43
N ARG A 80 12.51 -13.65 -11.18
CA ARG A 80 11.85 -14.68 -10.36
C ARG A 80 10.40 -14.88 -10.80
N ARG A 81 9.84 -16.03 -10.39
CA ARG A 81 8.46 -16.40 -10.72
C ARG A 81 7.79 -16.99 -9.51
N ALA A 82 6.58 -16.51 -9.21
CA ALA A 82 5.74 -17.14 -8.22
C ALA A 82 5.32 -18.54 -8.69
N HIS A 83 5.29 -19.47 -7.77
CA HIS A 83 4.95 -20.87 -8.04
C HIS A 83 3.61 -21.19 -7.40
N GLY A 84 2.87 -22.11 -8.05
CA GLY A 84 1.62 -22.64 -7.50
C GLY A 84 1.78 -24.08 -7.03
N ILE A 85 1.11 -24.43 -5.95
CA ILE A 85 0.95 -25.80 -5.47
C ILE A 85 -0.55 -26.09 -5.37
N GLY A 86 -1.07 -26.91 -6.28
CA GLY A 86 -2.51 -27.13 -6.41
C GLY A 86 -3.21 -25.82 -6.82
N ASN A 87 -4.13 -25.35 -6.00
CA ASN A 87 -4.85 -24.08 -6.22
C ASN A 87 -4.25 -22.89 -5.46
N LEU A 88 -3.13 -23.08 -4.77
CA LEU A 88 -2.50 -22.02 -3.98
C LEU A 88 -1.29 -21.45 -4.71
N LEU A 89 -1.11 -20.13 -4.57
CA LEU A 89 0.08 -19.41 -4.98
C LEU A 89 1.05 -19.32 -3.80
N LEU A 90 2.33 -19.45 -4.08
CA LEU A 90 3.39 -19.19 -3.11
C LEU A 90 3.97 -17.80 -3.37
N PRO A 91 4.03 -16.93 -2.35
CA PRO A 91 4.69 -15.65 -2.50
C PRO A 91 6.19 -15.85 -2.70
N GLU A 92 6.82 -14.99 -3.50
CA GLU A 92 8.27 -14.92 -3.56
C GLU A 92 8.81 -14.29 -2.27
N ILE A 93 10.00 -14.70 -1.85
CA ILE A 93 10.61 -14.24 -0.60
C ILE A 93 11.88 -13.45 -0.94
N SER A 94 11.99 -12.23 -0.44
CA SER A 94 13.16 -11.37 -0.61
C SER A 94 14.37 -11.89 0.18
N THR A 95 15.51 -11.24 0.02
CA THR A 95 16.75 -11.63 0.73
C THR A 95 16.61 -11.54 2.25
N HIS A 96 15.82 -10.59 2.75
CA HIS A 96 15.60 -10.39 4.19
C HIS A 96 14.26 -10.95 4.69
N GLY A 97 13.57 -11.74 3.87
CA GLY A 97 12.38 -12.48 4.30
C GLY A 97 11.05 -11.80 4.04
N ILE A 98 11.02 -10.67 3.35
CA ILE A 98 9.76 -10.01 2.94
C ILE A 98 9.07 -10.87 1.87
N LYS A 99 7.83 -11.26 2.10
CA LYS A 99 7.01 -12.03 1.16
C LYS A 99 6.35 -11.10 0.16
N VAL A 100 6.40 -11.44 -1.13
CA VAL A 100 5.85 -10.59 -2.20
C VAL A 100 4.96 -11.39 -3.14
N MET A 101 3.79 -10.82 -3.43
CA MET A 101 2.94 -11.27 -4.53
C MET A 101 2.65 -10.07 -5.44
N SER A 102 2.92 -10.25 -6.72
CA SER A 102 2.77 -9.23 -7.77
C SER A 102 2.44 -9.90 -9.11
N SER A 103 1.74 -9.18 -9.98
CA SER A 103 1.43 -9.67 -11.34
C SER A 103 2.68 -9.98 -12.15
N ASN A 104 3.78 -9.24 -11.97
CA ASN A 104 5.05 -9.51 -12.65
C ASN A 104 5.63 -10.88 -12.34
N LEU A 105 5.39 -11.40 -11.15
CA LEU A 105 5.85 -12.74 -10.77
C LEU A 105 5.08 -13.87 -11.46
N LEU A 106 3.94 -13.57 -12.11
CA LEU A 106 3.12 -14.52 -12.84
C LEU A 106 3.31 -14.45 -14.37
N LEU A 107 3.93 -13.39 -14.87
CA LEU A 107 4.14 -13.18 -16.30
C LEU A 107 5.32 -14.03 -16.82
N LYS A 108 5.24 -14.48 -18.07
CA LYS A 108 6.38 -15.18 -18.72
C LYS A 108 7.58 -14.25 -18.90
N ASN A 109 7.34 -13.00 -19.29
CA ASN A 109 8.34 -11.94 -19.37
C ASN A 109 7.82 -10.72 -18.61
N GLU A 110 8.69 -10.04 -17.88
CA GLU A 110 8.34 -8.83 -17.10
C GLU A 110 7.88 -7.67 -17.99
N THR A 111 8.27 -7.69 -19.27
CA THR A 111 7.91 -6.69 -20.27
C THR A 111 6.61 -7.02 -21.02
N ASP A 112 6.00 -8.18 -20.74
CA ASP A 112 4.75 -8.52 -21.39
C ASP A 112 3.64 -7.55 -20.90
N PRO A 113 2.89 -6.93 -21.84
CA PRO A 113 1.86 -5.97 -21.46
C PRO A 113 0.71 -6.69 -20.76
N VAL A 114 0.37 -6.23 -19.57
CA VAL A 114 -0.84 -6.68 -18.85
C VAL A 114 -2.04 -5.91 -19.39
N LEU A 115 -2.78 -6.51 -20.32
CA LEU A 115 -3.99 -5.91 -20.91
C LEU A 115 -5.25 -6.28 -20.12
N TRP A 116 -5.20 -6.14 -18.80
CA TRP A 116 -6.33 -6.47 -17.96
C TRP A 116 -7.26 -5.28 -17.80
N ARG A 117 -8.57 -5.54 -17.84
CA ARG A 117 -9.61 -4.55 -17.58
C ARG A 117 -10.05 -4.66 -16.12
N GLY A 118 -10.71 -3.62 -15.61
CA GLY A 118 -11.11 -3.50 -14.20
C GLY A 118 -11.60 -4.79 -13.53
N PRO A 119 -12.57 -5.55 -14.08
CA PRO A 119 -13.04 -6.80 -13.45
C PRO A 119 -11.96 -7.89 -13.32
N VAL A 120 -11.02 -7.96 -14.28
CA VAL A 120 -9.91 -8.94 -14.25
C VAL A 120 -8.88 -8.52 -13.19
N ILE A 121 -8.59 -7.23 -13.08
CA ILE A 121 -7.72 -6.67 -12.04
C ILE A 121 -8.30 -6.98 -10.65
N ALA A 122 -9.58 -6.74 -10.47
CA ALA A 122 -10.30 -7.05 -9.24
C ALA A 122 -10.21 -8.54 -8.88
N GLY A 123 -10.38 -9.41 -9.86
CA GLY A 123 -10.21 -10.85 -9.70
C GLY A 123 -8.80 -11.26 -9.30
N ALA A 124 -7.78 -10.65 -9.90
CA ALA A 124 -6.38 -10.92 -9.58
C ALA A 124 -6.02 -10.49 -8.15
N ILE A 125 -6.46 -9.31 -7.72
CA ILE A 125 -6.21 -8.82 -6.36
C ILE A 125 -6.86 -9.75 -5.33
N ARG A 126 -8.11 -10.19 -5.61
CA ARG A 126 -8.77 -11.18 -4.77
C ARG A 126 -7.96 -12.48 -4.70
N GLN A 127 -7.51 -12.98 -5.85
CA GLN A 127 -6.71 -14.19 -5.93
C GLN A 127 -5.39 -14.03 -5.15
N PHE A 128 -4.72 -12.89 -5.25
CA PHE A 128 -3.51 -12.59 -4.50
C PHE A 128 -3.74 -12.55 -2.99
N TRP A 129 -4.93 -12.20 -2.54
CA TRP A 129 -5.30 -12.27 -1.13
C TRP A 129 -5.69 -13.68 -0.71
N SER A 130 -6.70 -14.29 -1.34
CA SER A 130 -7.34 -15.52 -0.87
C SER A 130 -6.63 -16.81 -1.31
N GLU A 131 -5.86 -16.80 -2.40
CA GLU A 131 -5.20 -18.00 -2.93
C GLU A 131 -3.67 -17.99 -2.70
N THR A 132 -3.09 -16.93 -2.14
CA THR A 132 -1.67 -16.90 -1.79
C THR A 132 -1.47 -17.44 -0.38
N SER A 133 -0.59 -18.43 -0.23
CA SER A 133 -0.19 -18.96 1.09
C SER A 133 0.77 -17.99 1.77
N TRP A 134 0.23 -16.95 2.40
CA TRP A 134 1.02 -15.93 3.09
C TRP A 134 1.72 -16.48 4.33
N GLY A 135 1.15 -17.52 4.99
CA GLY A 135 1.59 -17.98 6.30
C GLY A 135 1.43 -16.89 7.36
N PRO A 136 2.12 -16.99 8.51
CA PRO A 136 2.02 -15.96 9.53
C PRO A 136 2.73 -14.68 9.07
N LEU A 137 1.99 -13.56 9.09
CA LEU A 137 2.47 -12.20 8.87
C LEU A 137 1.99 -11.28 9.98
N ASP A 138 2.86 -10.39 10.45
CA ASP A 138 2.45 -9.30 11.34
C ASP A 138 1.83 -8.18 10.52
N TYR A 139 2.40 -7.86 9.34
CA TYR A 139 1.91 -6.82 8.46
C TYR A 139 1.90 -7.25 6.99
N LEU A 140 0.79 -6.99 6.30
CA LEU A 140 0.69 -7.05 4.84
C LEU A 140 0.49 -5.63 4.30
N LEU A 141 1.48 -5.10 3.59
CA LEU A 141 1.36 -3.82 2.91
C LEU A 141 0.75 -4.03 1.52
N VAL A 142 -0.25 -3.25 1.19
CA VAL A 142 -0.88 -3.29 -0.13
C VAL A 142 -0.44 -2.06 -0.91
N ASP A 143 0.40 -2.26 -1.92
CA ASP A 143 0.82 -1.19 -2.84
C ASP A 143 -0.29 -0.93 -3.85
N MET A 144 -1.09 0.10 -3.61
CA MET A 144 -2.32 0.39 -4.35
C MET A 144 -2.02 0.92 -5.76
N PRO A 145 -2.87 0.68 -6.76
CA PRO A 145 -2.76 1.39 -8.04
C PRO A 145 -2.91 2.91 -7.83
N PRO A 146 -2.33 3.74 -8.71
CA PRO A 146 -2.45 5.18 -8.59
C PRO A 146 -3.89 5.66 -8.79
N GLY A 147 -4.27 6.67 -8.03
CA GLY A 147 -5.62 7.25 -8.08
C GLY A 147 -6.58 6.63 -7.05
N THR A 148 -7.79 7.15 -7.04
CA THR A 148 -8.88 6.75 -6.14
C THR A 148 -10.04 6.10 -6.92
N ALA A 149 -9.70 5.40 -8.01
CA ALA A 149 -10.66 4.82 -8.95
C ALA A 149 -11.17 3.43 -8.52
N ASP A 150 -11.93 2.78 -9.40
CA ASP A 150 -12.63 1.51 -9.16
C ASP A 150 -11.77 0.38 -8.57
N VAL A 151 -10.47 0.34 -8.93
CA VAL A 151 -9.56 -0.70 -8.41
C VAL A 151 -9.27 -0.49 -6.93
N ALA A 152 -9.04 0.76 -6.49
CA ALA A 152 -8.85 1.07 -5.08
C ALA A 152 -10.10 0.69 -4.26
N LEU A 153 -11.28 1.01 -4.79
CA LEU A 153 -12.54 0.63 -4.17
C LEU A 153 -12.67 -0.89 -4.03
N THR A 154 -12.27 -1.63 -5.08
CA THR A 154 -12.28 -3.11 -5.05
C THR A 154 -11.36 -3.68 -3.97
N VAL A 155 -10.15 -3.12 -3.82
CA VAL A 155 -9.22 -3.55 -2.74
C VAL A 155 -9.88 -3.36 -1.39
N PHE A 156 -10.41 -2.17 -1.11
CA PHE A 156 -11.06 -1.87 0.18
C PHE A 156 -12.33 -2.69 0.45
N GLN A 157 -13.00 -3.15 -0.60
CA GLN A 157 -14.16 -4.04 -0.47
C GLN A 157 -13.76 -5.51 -0.29
N SER A 158 -12.57 -5.88 -0.74
CA SER A 158 -12.12 -7.27 -0.81
C SER A 158 -11.22 -7.67 0.36
N LEU A 159 -10.39 -6.75 0.86
CA LEU A 159 -9.40 -7.00 1.91
C LEU A 159 -9.82 -6.34 3.24
N PRO A 160 -9.49 -6.95 4.38
CA PRO A 160 -9.72 -6.37 5.71
C PRO A 160 -8.64 -5.30 6.00
N VAL A 161 -8.75 -4.14 5.38
CA VAL A 161 -7.75 -3.07 5.53
C VAL A 161 -7.94 -2.35 6.85
N ASP A 162 -6.88 -2.34 7.68
CA ASP A 162 -6.85 -1.73 9.01
C ASP A 162 -6.48 -0.26 9.01
N GLY A 163 -5.80 0.18 7.96
CA GLY A 163 -5.38 1.58 7.86
C GLY A 163 -4.83 1.96 6.49
N ILE A 164 -4.86 3.25 6.23
CA ILE A 164 -4.41 3.84 4.96
C ILE A 164 -3.28 4.81 5.22
N VAL A 165 -2.15 4.63 4.52
CA VAL A 165 -1.07 5.62 4.40
C VAL A 165 -1.22 6.34 3.07
N ILE A 166 -1.36 7.67 3.10
CA ILE A 166 -1.49 8.49 1.89
C ILE A 166 -0.10 8.98 1.49
N VAL A 167 0.30 8.76 0.23
CA VAL A 167 1.56 9.26 -0.31
C VAL A 167 1.30 10.39 -1.29
N THR A 168 2.00 11.50 -1.12
CA THR A 168 1.93 12.70 -1.95
C THR A 168 3.32 13.24 -2.26
N SER A 169 3.41 14.28 -3.09
CA SER A 169 4.62 15.06 -3.37
C SER A 169 4.29 16.55 -3.45
N PRO A 170 5.23 17.47 -3.23
CA PRO A 170 4.96 18.92 -3.23
C PRO A 170 4.44 19.48 -4.55
N GLN A 171 4.59 18.75 -5.67
CA GLN A 171 4.12 19.16 -7.00
C GLN A 171 2.61 19.09 -7.18
N ASP A 172 1.91 18.45 -6.26
CA ASP A 172 0.54 18.05 -6.46
C ASP A 172 -0.47 19.06 -5.94
N LEU A 173 -1.69 18.92 -6.44
CA LEU A 173 -2.88 19.47 -5.79
C LEU A 173 -3.16 18.66 -4.51
N VAL A 174 -2.21 18.70 -3.56
CA VAL A 174 -2.17 17.89 -2.33
C VAL A 174 -3.52 17.89 -1.64
N SER A 175 -4.13 19.06 -1.48
CA SER A 175 -5.44 19.20 -0.83
C SER A 175 -6.53 18.38 -1.51
N MET A 176 -6.60 18.39 -2.86
CA MET A 176 -7.62 17.63 -3.59
C MET A 176 -7.38 16.12 -3.52
N ILE A 177 -6.11 15.71 -3.55
CA ILE A 177 -5.71 14.30 -3.48
C ILE A 177 -6.04 13.73 -2.11
N VAL A 178 -5.63 14.44 -1.06
CA VAL A 178 -5.91 14.03 0.33
C VAL A 178 -7.42 14.03 0.58
N ALA A 179 -8.15 15.06 0.12
CA ALA A 179 -9.60 15.09 0.24
C ALA A 179 -10.29 13.85 -0.35
N LYS A 180 -9.88 13.45 -1.58
CA LYS A 180 -10.45 12.26 -2.23
C LYS A 180 -10.13 10.98 -1.45
N ALA A 181 -8.90 10.85 -0.96
CA ALA A 181 -8.49 9.69 -0.18
C ALA A 181 -9.24 9.60 1.15
N VAL A 182 -9.37 10.72 1.88
CA VAL A 182 -10.13 10.82 3.13
C VAL A 182 -11.60 10.48 2.91
N ASN A 183 -12.24 11.11 1.92
CA ASN A 183 -13.65 10.84 1.61
C ASN A 183 -13.90 9.38 1.23
N MET A 184 -12.93 8.72 0.59
CA MET A 184 -13.04 7.30 0.26
C MET A 184 -12.88 6.45 1.52
N ALA A 185 -11.87 6.74 2.35
CA ALA A 185 -11.62 6.07 3.62
C ALA A 185 -12.83 6.14 4.56
N GLU A 186 -13.43 7.33 4.69
CA GLU A 186 -14.65 7.53 5.47
C GLU A 186 -15.82 6.68 4.97
N LYS A 187 -16.05 6.63 3.64
CA LYS A 187 -17.11 5.79 3.05
C LYS A 187 -16.90 4.31 3.29
N MET A 188 -15.66 3.87 3.41
CA MET A 188 -15.29 2.48 3.66
C MET A 188 -15.10 2.18 5.15
N ASN A 189 -15.23 3.21 6.02
CA ASN A 189 -14.99 3.13 7.46
C ASN A 189 -13.59 2.58 7.80
N ILE A 190 -12.57 3.02 7.05
CA ILE A 190 -11.16 2.65 7.24
C ILE A 190 -10.41 3.87 7.74
N PRO A 191 -9.63 3.78 8.83
CA PRO A 191 -8.87 4.90 9.35
C PRO A 191 -7.74 5.30 8.41
N VAL A 192 -7.50 6.62 8.27
CA VAL A 192 -6.30 7.16 7.62
C VAL A 192 -5.24 7.34 8.69
N LEU A 193 -4.15 6.58 8.59
CA LEU A 193 -3.03 6.61 9.54
C LEU A 193 -2.24 7.91 9.43
N GLY A 194 -2.18 8.49 8.24
CA GLY A 194 -1.56 9.79 7.99
C GLY A 194 -0.99 9.93 6.59
N ILE A 195 -0.13 10.93 6.41
CA ILE A 195 0.38 11.34 5.09
C ILE A 195 1.91 11.31 5.08
N VAL A 196 2.48 10.70 4.04
CA VAL A 196 3.91 10.77 3.71
C VAL A 196 4.09 11.70 2.50
N GLU A 197 4.92 12.71 2.63
CA GLU A 197 5.34 13.55 1.51
C GLU A 197 6.68 13.08 0.97
N ASN A 198 6.66 12.44 -0.17
CA ASN A 198 7.89 12.08 -0.88
C ASN A 198 8.39 13.24 -1.74
N MET A 199 9.68 13.27 -2.07
CA MET A 199 10.31 14.34 -2.85
C MET A 199 10.18 15.73 -2.20
N ALA A 200 10.12 15.79 -0.88
CA ALA A 200 9.85 17.01 -0.14
C ALA A 200 10.96 18.04 -0.30
N TYR A 201 12.22 17.63 -0.37
CA TYR A 201 13.38 18.50 -0.48
C TYR A 201 14.59 17.77 -1.06
N VAL A 202 15.60 18.54 -1.48
CA VAL A 202 16.97 18.09 -1.73
C VAL A 202 17.84 18.59 -0.60
N GLU A 203 18.73 17.76 -0.10
CA GLU A 203 19.72 18.17 0.90
C GLU A 203 21.01 18.60 0.20
N CYS A 204 21.48 19.81 0.49
CA CYS A 204 22.73 20.31 -0.08
C CYS A 204 23.90 19.46 0.44
N PRO A 205 24.71 18.85 -0.43
CA PRO A 205 25.82 17.99 0.00
C PRO A 205 26.92 18.72 0.78
N ASP A 206 27.06 20.06 0.57
CA ASP A 206 28.12 20.83 1.20
C ASP A 206 27.74 21.32 2.59
N CYS A 207 26.49 21.69 2.83
CA CYS A 207 26.08 22.35 4.08
C CYS A 207 24.84 21.75 4.76
N GLY A 208 24.23 20.68 4.22
CA GLY A 208 23.05 20.02 4.78
C GLY A 208 21.75 20.84 4.70
N LYS A 209 21.77 22.04 4.08
CA LYS A 209 20.57 22.86 3.94
C LYS A 209 19.53 22.14 3.08
N LYS A 210 18.29 22.05 3.59
CA LYS A 210 17.14 21.55 2.83
C LYS A 210 16.68 22.60 1.82
N ILE A 211 16.56 22.18 0.56
CA ILE A 211 16.14 23.02 -0.57
C ILE A 211 14.82 22.45 -1.09
N GLU A 212 13.75 23.20 -0.96
CA GLU A 212 12.43 22.85 -1.44
C GLU A 212 12.32 23.14 -2.95
N VAL A 213 12.70 22.17 -3.76
CA VAL A 213 12.83 22.31 -5.23
C VAL A 213 11.50 22.68 -5.90
N PHE A 214 10.39 22.24 -5.33
CA PHE A 214 9.04 22.49 -5.84
C PHE A 214 8.33 23.66 -5.13
N GLY A 215 9.08 24.45 -4.35
CA GLY A 215 8.54 25.50 -3.51
C GLY A 215 8.05 24.99 -2.14
N PRO A 216 7.51 25.88 -1.30
CA PRO A 216 7.06 25.53 0.05
C PRO A 216 5.99 24.44 0.04
N SER A 217 6.17 23.44 0.88
CA SER A 217 5.17 22.40 1.06
C SER A 217 3.85 22.97 1.59
N LYS A 218 2.74 22.48 1.05
CA LYS A 218 1.38 22.78 1.53
C LYS A 218 0.86 21.69 2.46
N LEU A 219 1.67 20.68 2.75
CA LEU A 219 1.23 19.51 3.50
C LEU A 219 0.77 19.86 4.92
N ASP A 220 1.47 20.77 5.62
CA ASP A 220 1.10 21.14 7.00
C ASP A 220 -0.33 21.67 7.08
N ALA A 221 -0.70 22.58 6.18
CA ALA A 221 -2.05 23.16 6.13
C ALA A 221 -3.11 22.10 5.78
N VAL A 222 -2.77 21.14 4.91
CA VAL A 222 -3.68 20.07 4.52
C VAL A 222 -3.83 19.06 5.65
N ALA A 223 -2.74 18.69 6.31
CA ALA A 223 -2.74 17.79 7.46
C ALA A 223 -3.59 18.36 8.61
N GLU A 224 -3.43 19.66 8.91
CA GLU A 224 -4.25 20.36 9.89
C GLU A 224 -5.73 20.40 9.49
N GLN A 225 -6.04 20.70 8.23
CA GLN A 225 -7.42 20.77 7.71
C GLN A 225 -8.18 19.45 7.90
N TYR A 226 -7.52 18.31 7.72
CA TYR A 226 -8.12 16.97 7.81
C TYR A 226 -7.81 16.26 9.13
N ASN A 227 -7.12 16.95 10.06
CA ASN A 227 -6.68 16.38 11.34
C ASN A 227 -5.92 15.06 11.18
N LEU A 228 -4.99 15.02 10.21
CA LEU A 228 -4.18 13.85 9.89
C LEU A 228 -2.72 14.07 10.33
N PRO A 229 -2.05 13.05 10.89
CA PRO A 229 -0.63 13.13 11.19
C PRO A 229 0.21 13.12 9.91
N ILE A 230 1.35 13.81 9.95
CA ILE A 230 2.40 13.71 8.94
C ILE A 230 3.33 12.58 9.37
N LEU A 231 3.36 11.51 8.57
CA LEU A 231 4.11 10.29 8.85
C LEU A 231 5.56 10.32 8.34
N GLY A 232 5.94 11.39 7.67
CA GLY A 232 7.31 11.59 7.21
C GLY A 232 7.39 12.50 5.98
N ARG A 233 8.62 13.05 5.78
CA ARG A 233 9.00 13.79 4.58
C ARG A 233 10.30 13.22 4.03
N MET A 234 10.19 12.58 2.87
CA MET A 234 11.33 11.94 2.24
C MET A 234 12.05 12.90 1.29
N PRO A 235 13.38 12.91 1.29
CA PRO A 235 14.17 13.71 0.38
C PRO A 235 14.18 13.13 -1.05
N ILE A 236 14.52 13.98 -2.01
CA ILE A 236 15.00 13.54 -3.32
C ILE A 236 16.47 13.14 -3.14
N LYS A 237 16.77 11.85 -3.23
CA LYS A 237 18.13 11.30 -3.16
C LYS A 237 18.35 10.35 -4.33
N PRO A 238 19.37 10.60 -5.18
CA PRO A 238 19.73 9.68 -6.28
C PRO A 238 20.00 8.26 -5.79
N GLU A 239 20.57 8.12 -4.58
CA GLU A 239 20.89 6.83 -3.99
C GLU A 239 19.65 5.98 -3.72
N LEU A 240 18.52 6.61 -3.33
CA LEU A 240 17.25 5.89 -3.17
C LEU A 240 16.71 5.38 -4.51
N ALA A 241 16.85 6.18 -5.56
CA ALA A 241 16.43 5.77 -6.90
C ALA A 241 17.32 4.62 -7.41
N ALA A 242 18.64 4.73 -7.23
CA ALA A 242 19.59 3.68 -7.60
C ALA A 242 19.29 2.38 -6.83
N ALA A 243 19.09 2.44 -5.51
CA ALA A 243 18.74 1.27 -4.71
C ALA A 243 17.47 0.56 -5.21
N CYS A 244 16.45 1.33 -5.66
CA CYS A 244 15.25 0.76 -6.27
C CYS A 244 15.54 0.10 -7.63
N ASP A 245 16.34 0.75 -8.49
CA ASP A 245 16.65 0.27 -9.82
C ASP A 245 17.55 -0.96 -9.80
N ASP A 246 18.47 -1.02 -8.84
CA ASP A 246 19.43 -2.12 -8.65
C ASP A 246 18.85 -3.27 -7.82
N GLY A 247 17.63 -3.13 -7.30
CA GLY A 247 16.98 -4.15 -6.46
C GLY A 247 17.61 -4.31 -5.08
N ALA A 248 18.22 -3.25 -4.57
CA ALA A 248 19.04 -3.24 -3.35
C ALA A 248 18.38 -2.47 -2.18
N ILE A 249 17.07 -2.17 -2.26
CA ILE A 249 16.37 -1.35 -1.25
C ILE A 249 16.50 -1.93 0.17
N GLU A 250 16.53 -3.25 0.33
CA GLU A 250 16.66 -3.88 1.65
C GLU A 250 18.00 -3.59 2.33
N THR A 251 19.07 -3.42 1.55
CA THR A 251 20.44 -3.23 2.05
C THR A 251 20.86 -1.77 2.05
N GLU A 252 20.44 -0.99 1.06
CA GLU A 252 20.91 0.36 0.83
C GLU A 252 19.98 1.46 1.36
N LEU A 253 18.73 1.09 1.75
CA LEU A 253 17.83 2.06 2.38
C LEU A 253 18.41 2.56 3.71
N PRO A 254 18.57 3.88 3.92
CA PRO A 254 18.95 4.42 5.22
C PRO A 254 17.94 4.00 6.29
N GLY A 255 18.44 3.61 7.47
CA GLY A 255 17.54 3.32 8.60
C GLY A 255 16.87 4.58 9.14
N GLY A 256 15.64 4.45 9.62
CA GLY A 256 14.87 5.55 10.18
C GLY A 256 14.43 6.58 9.14
N LEU A 257 14.12 6.15 7.93
CA LEU A 257 13.61 7.04 6.87
C LEU A 257 12.16 7.48 7.12
N LEU A 258 11.36 6.62 7.76
CA LEU A 258 9.93 6.83 8.04
C LEU A 258 9.56 6.45 9.48
N PRO A 259 10.20 7.04 10.51
CA PRO A 259 10.01 6.63 11.89
C PRO A 259 8.58 6.87 12.40
N GLU A 260 7.94 7.97 11.99
CA GLU A 260 6.56 8.27 12.37
C GLU A 260 5.57 7.33 11.69
N ALA A 261 5.84 6.91 10.44
CA ALA A 261 5.02 5.91 9.74
C ALA A 261 5.13 4.54 10.43
N LEU A 262 6.35 4.14 10.77
CA LEU A 262 6.59 2.91 11.53
C LEU A 262 5.82 2.92 12.86
N ALA A 263 5.98 3.97 13.66
CA ALA A 263 5.29 4.10 14.95
C ALA A 263 3.76 4.12 14.81
N SER A 264 3.22 4.74 13.76
CA SER A 264 1.79 4.78 13.50
C SER A 264 1.22 3.41 13.15
N VAL A 265 1.98 2.60 12.40
CA VAL A 265 1.58 1.23 12.04
C VAL A 265 1.70 0.30 13.25
N GLU A 266 2.74 0.43 14.06
CA GLU A 266 2.93 -0.35 15.30
C GLU A 266 1.87 -0.05 16.36
N ALA A 267 1.25 1.12 16.31
CA ALA A 267 0.19 1.51 17.25
C ALA A 267 -1.20 0.96 16.91
N LEU A 268 -1.34 0.20 15.81
CA LEU A 268 -2.61 -0.43 15.47
C LEU A 268 -3.00 -1.46 16.52
N PRO A 269 -4.29 -1.50 16.93
CA PRO A 269 -4.76 -2.50 17.88
C PRO A 269 -4.70 -3.90 17.29
N GLU A 270 -4.25 -4.87 18.06
CA GLU A 270 -4.36 -6.28 17.65
C GLU A 270 -5.84 -6.65 17.45
N HIS A 271 -6.13 -7.41 16.40
CA HIS A 271 -7.47 -7.98 16.22
C HIS A 271 -7.75 -8.94 17.35
N GLU A 272 -8.85 -8.71 18.06
CA GLU A 272 -9.36 -9.72 18.98
C GLU A 272 -9.70 -10.98 18.17
N ALA A 273 -9.04 -12.09 18.51
CA ALA A 273 -9.41 -13.37 17.91
C ALA A 273 -10.91 -13.60 18.15
N PRO A 274 -11.69 -14.04 17.14
CA PRO A 274 -13.10 -14.35 17.35
C PRO A 274 -13.20 -15.33 18.51
N GLU A 275 -14.01 -14.98 19.52
CA GLU A 275 -14.27 -15.88 20.64
C GLU A 275 -14.75 -17.23 20.06
N PRO A 276 -14.17 -18.36 20.48
CA PRO A 276 -14.66 -19.66 20.03
C PRO A 276 -16.13 -19.76 20.40
N ASP A 277 -16.94 -20.02 19.39
CA ASP A 277 -18.40 -20.17 19.50
C ASP A 277 -18.71 -21.13 20.67
N ALA A 278 -19.11 -20.58 21.81
CA ALA A 278 -19.48 -21.35 22.99
C ALA A 278 -20.94 -21.83 22.82
N GLY A 279 -21.13 -22.73 21.83
CA GLY A 279 -22.47 -23.16 21.54
C GLY A 279 -22.59 -24.37 20.64
N ALA A 280 -22.52 -25.56 21.17
CA ALA A 280 -23.38 -26.68 20.76
C ALA A 280 -23.40 -27.74 21.86
#